data_b219a2d486107924ce5c2ff6d8bc4404
#
_entry.id   b219a2d486107924ce5c2ff6d8bc4404
#
_cell.length_a   1.000
_cell.length_b   1.000
_cell.length_c   1.000
_cell.angle_alpha   90.00
_cell.angle_beta   90.00
_cell.angle_gamma   90.00
#
_symmetry.space_group_name_H-M   'P 1'
#
loop_
_entity.id
_entity.type
_entity.pdbx_description
1 polymer ?
#
loop_
_entity_poly.entity_id
_entity_poly.type
_entity_poly.pdbx_seq_one_letter_code
_entity_poly.pdbx_strand_id
1 'polypeptide(L)'
;MAKILLEMKNITKTFPGVKALDNVNLQVEEGEIHALVGENGAGKSTLIKAILGEIPHTGTIEFKDTKDGHMAKLKIGYVPQSVNIEKNTPVSVYDLIASYQYNYPVFLPKSKKIEAKIRETLEVFEAEELIDKQVCNLSGGQLQRVLLSMAIMDEPNLLLLDEPVSGIDQNGMELFYKTMDYLKTHYDLAIILISHDLDYVAKYADHVVLLDKTVAKQGTVKEVFESKEFERIFYTGEESWVREEEHK
;
A
#
# COMPACT_ATOMS: atom_id res chain seq x y z
N MET A 1 -17.94 17.30 -0.33
CA MET A 1 -18.02 15.92 -0.85
C MET A 1 -16.61 15.49 -1.12
N ALA A 2 -16.20 14.36 -0.59
CA ALA A 2 -14.87 13.82 -0.86
C ALA A 2 -14.72 13.58 -2.37
N LYS A 3 -13.53 13.82 -2.89
CA LYS A 3 -13.25 13.72 -4.33
C LYS A 3 -12.76 12.31 -4.63
N ILE A 4 -13.49 11.59 -5.48
CA ILE A 4 -13.10 10.24 -5.88
C ILE A 4 -11.89 10.32 -6.81
N LEU A 5 -10.80 9.66 -6.42
CA LEU A 5 -9.59 9.50 -7.24
C LEU A 5 -9.68 8.28 -8.16
N LEU A 6 -10.10 7.15 -7.60
CA LEU A 6 -10.17 5.87 -8.30
C LEU A 6 -11.58 5.27 -8.17
N GLU A 7 -12.15 4.83 -9.29
CA GLU A 7 -13.39 4.07 -9.32
C GLU A 7 -13.22 2.77 -10.08
N MET A 8 -13.56 1.67 -9.43
CA MET A 8 -13.54 0.33 -10.00
C MET A 8 -14.96 -0.20 -10.13
N LYS A 9 -15.31 -0.74 -11.31
CA LYS A 9 -16.63 -1.29 -11.59
C LYS A 9 -16.55 -2.70 -12.19
N ASN A 10 -17.21 -3.64 -11.52
CA ASN A 10 -17.38 -5.02 -11.97
C ASN A 10 -16.04 -5.74 -12.26
N ILE A 11 -14.99 -5.45 -11.48
CA ILE A 11 -13.69 -6.07 -11.70
C ILE A 11 -13.75 -7.54 -11.37
N THR A 12 -13.49 -8.36 -12.39
CA THR A 12 -13.45 -9.81 -12.24
C THR A 12 -12.15 -10.37 -12.82
N LYS A 13 -11.50 -11.25 -12.06
CA LYS A 13 -10.27 -11.95 -12.46
C LYS A 13 -10.36 -13.43 -12.13
N THR A 14 -10.19 -14.26 -13.15
CA THR A 14 -10.11 -15.71 -13.00
C THR A 14 -8.73 -16.19 -13.46
N PHE A 15 -8.08 -16.99 -12.64
CA PHE A 15 -6.92 -17.81 -12.99
C PHE A 15 -7.38 -19.25 -13.26
N PRO A 16 -6.56 -20.12 -13.87
CA PRO A 16 -6.94 -21.52 -14.09
C PRO A 16 -7.40 -22.17 -12.78
N GLY A 17 -8.69 -22.53 -12.73
CA GLY A 17 -9.33 -23.20 -11.58
C GLY A 17 -9.72 -22.32 -10.39
N VAL A 18 -9.38 -21.00 -10.38
CA VAL A 18 -9.66 -20.11 -9.24
C VAL A 18 -10.17 -18.76 -9.70
N LYS A 19 -11.36 -18.36 -9.25
CA LYS A 19 -11.84 -16.98 -9.36
C LYS A 19 -11.24 -16.17 -8.21
N ALA A 20 -10.28 -15.31 -8.51
CA ALA A 20 -9.56 -14.50 -7.52
C ALA A 20 -10.29 -13.19 -7.19
N LEU A 21 -10.97 -12.59 -8.16
CA LEU A 21 -11.86 -11.43 -7.98
C LEU A 21 -13.17 -11.70 -8.70
N ASP A 22 -14.29 -11.37 -8.05
CA ASP A 22 -15.62 -11.54 -8.56
C ASP A 22 -16.46 -10.27 -8.38
N ASN A 23 -16.69 -9.55 -9.46
CA ASN A 23 -17.55 -8.37 -9.49
C ASN A 23 -17.18 -7.32 -8.42
N VAL A 24 -15.90 -7.04 -8.24
CA VAL A 24 -15.41 -6.06 -7.26
C VAL A 24 -15.77 -4.65 -7.72
N ASN A 25 -16.43 -3.90 -6.82
CA ASN A 25 -16.76 -2.49 -7.00
C ASN A 25 -16.15 -1.72 -5.82
N LEU A 26 -15.35 -0.70 -6.12
CA LEU A 26 -14.60 0.05 -5.11
C LEU A 26 -14.44 1.49 -5.55
N GLN A 27 -14.52 2.43 -4.61
CA GLN A 27 -14.14 3.82 -4.78
C GLN A 27 -13.08 4.19 -3.77
N VAL A 28 -12.08 4.97 -4.20
CA VAL A 28 -11.01 5.50 -3.37
C VAL A 28 -11.04 7.01 -3.46
N GLU A 29 -11.05 7.67 -2.32
CA GLU A 29 -11.12 9.11 -2.19
C GLU A 29 -9.71 9.71 -2.04
N GLU A 30 -9.53 10.95 -2.52
CA GLU A 30 -8.27 11.68 -2.37
C GLU A 30 -7.99 12.01 -0.91
N GLY A 31 -6.71 11.98 -0.53
CA GLY A 31 -6.28 12.36 0.81
C GLY A 31 -6.73 11.40 1.92
N GLU A 32 -7.08 10.15 1.60
CA GLU A 32 -7.55 9.16 2.56
C GLU A 32 -6.74 7.86 2.53
N ILE A 33 -6.71 7.17 3.67
CA ILE A 33 -6.14 5.83 3.80
C ILE A 33 -7.28 4.81 3.74
N HIS A 34 -7.30 4.04 2.66
CA HIS A 34 -8.20 2.91 2.46
C HIS A 34 -7.49 1.61 2.81
N ALA A 35 -7.84 1.01 3.93
CA ALA A 35 -7.29 -0.29 4.32
C ALA A 35 -8.04 -1.43 3.62
N LEU A 36 -7.31 -2.25 2.89
CA LEU A 36 -7.83 -3.45 2.24
C LEU A 36 -7.56 -4.66 3.11
N VAL A 37 -8.58 -5.17 3.77
CA VAL A 37 -8.50 -6.29 4.72
C VAL A 37 -9.22 -7.52 4.20
N GLY A 38 -8.87 -8.70 4.71
CA GLY A 38 -9.47 -9.97 4.34
C GLY A 38 -8.49 -11.13 4.57
N GLU A 39 -8.97 -12.35 4.53
CA GLU A 39 -8.14 -13.55 4.71
C GLU A 39 -7.10 -13.73 3.59
N ASN A 40 -6.16 -14.67 3.81
CA ASN A 40 -5.23 -15.09 2.77
C ASN A 40 -6.01 -15.73 1.60
N GLY A 41 -5.70 -15.29 0.37
CA GLY A 41 -6.43 -15.73 -0.81
C GLY A 41 -7.74 -14.98 -1.09
N ALA A 42 -8.10 -13.97 -0.31
CA ALA A 42 -9.27 -13.10 -0.54
C ALA A 42 -9.18 -12.25 -1.83
N GLY A 43 -7.98 -12.16 -2.45
CA GLY A 43 -7.79 -11.42 -3.70
C GLY A 43 -7.10 -10.06 -3.55
N LYS A 44 -6.63 -9.69 -2.36
CA LYS A 44 -6.03 -8.38 -2.05
C LYS A 44 -4.89 -7.99 -3.01
N SER A 45 -3.83 -8.79 -3.08
CA SER A 45 -2.70 -8.52 -4.00
C SER A 45 -3.10 -8.67 -5.48
N THR A 46 -4.13 -9.46 -5.80
CA THR A 46 -4.70 -9.53 -7.15
C THR A 46 -5.38 -8.21 -7.52
N LEU A 47 -6.08 -7.59 -6.58
CA LEU A 47 -6.72 -6.29 -6.78
C LEU A 47 -5.67 -5.19 -7.00
N ILE A 48 -4.59 -5.16 -6.20
CA ILE A 48 -3.46 -4.24 -6.40
C ILE A 48 -2.86 -4.41 -7.82
N LYS A 49 -2.60 -5.65 -8.26
CA LYS A 49 -2.07 -5.93 -9.59
C LYS A 49 -3.02 -5.52 -10.73
N ALA A 50 -4.34 -5.59 -10.50
CA ALA A 50 -5.31 -5.09 -11.46
C ALA A 50 -5.26 -3.55 -11.56
N ILE A 51 -5.13 -2.84 -10.43
CA ILE A 51 -4.97 -1.37 -10.40
C ILE A 51 -3.68 -0.95 -11.12
N LEU A 52 -2.57 -1.68 -10.91
CA LEU A 52 -1.29 -1.45 -11.59
C LEU A 52 -1.33 -1.76 -13.09
N GLY A 53 -2.38 -2.45 -13.58
CA GLY A 53 -2.46 -2.90 -14.97
C GLY A 53 -1.54 -4.09 -15.28
N GLU A 54 -0.99 -4.76 -14.26
CA GLU A 54 -0.08 -5.90 -14.42
C GLU A 54 -0.80 -7.19 -14.85
N ILE A 55 -2.10 -7.28 -14.59
CA ILE A 55 -2.90 -8.46 -14.94
C ILE A 55 -4.16 -8.07 -15.73
N PRO A 56 -4.54 -8.86 -16.75
CA PRO A 56 -5.79 -8.65 -17.46
C PRO A 56 -6.98 -9.01 -16.57
N HIS A 57 -8.01 -8.17 -16.61
CA HIS A 57 -9.27 -8.34 -15.89
C HIS A 57 -10.45 -7.90 -16.77
N THR A 58 -11.67 -8.22 -16.36
CA THR A 58 -12.90 -7.62 -16.92
C THR A 58 -13.38 -6.49 -16.00
N GLY A 59 -14.31 -5.68 -16.49
CA GLY A 59 -14.75 -4.46 -15.78
C GLY A 59 -13.90 -3.25 -16.13
N THR A 60 -14.12 -2.14 -15.42
CA THR A 60 -13.42 -0.87 -15.68
C THR A 60 -12.75 -0.34 -14.43
N ILE A 61 -11.54 0.22 -14.59
CA ILE A 61 -10.81 0.99 -13.60
C ILE A 61 -10.66 2.39 -14.16
N GLU A 62 -11.28 3.36 -13.51
CA GLU A 62 -11.27 4.76 -13.94
C GLU A 62 -10.59 5.63 -12.89
N PHE A 63 -9.67 6.46 -13.32
CA PHE A 63 -9.05 7.48 -12.49
C PHE A 63 -9.72 8.81 -12.75
N LYS A 64 -10.14 9.50 -11.68
CA LYS A 64 -10.98 10.70 -11.77
C LYS A 64 -10.28 11.96 -11.25
N ASP A 65 -8.96 11.92 -11.07
CA ASP A 65 -8.23 13.11 -10.63
C ASP A 65 -8.39 14.24 -11.67
N THR A 66 -8.99 15.33 -11.24
CA THR A 66 -9.17 16.53 -12.06
C THR A 66 -8.53 17.70 -11.34
N LYS A 67 -7.27 18.00 -11.69
CA LYS A 67 -6.69 19.33 -11.39
C LYS A 67 -7.11 20.30 -12.48
N ASP A 68 -7.75 21.42 -12.09
CA ASP A 68 -8.15 22.51 -13.01
C ASP A 68 -9.10 22.08 -14.17
N GLY A 69 -9.95 21.06 -13.93
CA GLY A 69 -10.90 20.57 -14.94
C GLY A 69 -10.27 19.70 -16.03
N HIS A 70 -8.98 19.42 -15.95
CA HIS A 70 -8.27 18.47 -16.82
C HIS A 70 -7.96 17.18 -16.07
N MET A 71 -8.07 16.04 -16.78
CA MET A 71 -7.62 14.73 -16.21
C MET A 71 -6.14 14.83 -15.88
N ALA A 72 -5.80 14.80 -14.58
CA ALA A 72 -4.42 14.71 -14.16
C ALA A 72 -3.83 13.34 -14.57
N LYS A 73 -2.55 13.32 -14.90
CA LYS A 73 -1.88 12.06 -15.19
C LYS A 73 -1.74 11.29 -13.88
N LEU A 74 -2.37 10.12 -13.80
CA LEU A 74 -2.19 9.22 -12.67
C LEU A 74 -0.72 8.86 -12.52
N LYS A 75 -0.23 9.04 -11.32
CA LYS A 75 1.07 8.57 -10.88
C LYS A 75 0.85 7.65 -9.70
N ILE A 76 1.28 6.41 -9.80
CA ILE A 76 1.15 5.41 -8.74
C ILE A 76 2.53 5.15 -8.14
N GLY A 77 2.64 5.30 -6.81
CA GLY A 77 3.72 4.73 -6.03
C GLY A 77 3.32 3.32 -5.59
N TYR A 78 4.23 2.37 -5.66
CA TYR A 78 3.95 1.00 -5.24
C TYR A 78 5.07 0.42 -4.39
N VAL A 79 4.68 -0.15 -3.25
CA VAL A 79 5.58 -0.92 -2.38
C VAL A 79 5.05 -2.35 -2.29
N PRO A 80 5.77 -3.33 -2.85
CA PRO A 80 5.36 -4.73 -2.81
C PRO A 80 5.62 -5.36 -1.45
N GLN A 81 4.93 -6.46 -1.14
CA GLN A 81 5.08 -7.24 0.09
C GLN A 81 6.52 -7.73 0.33
N SER A 82 7.23 -8.09 -0.73
CA SER A 82 8.61 -8.53 -0.64
C SER A 82 9.41 -8.14 -1.87
N VAL A 83 10.66 -7.78 -1.64
CA VAL A 83 11.64 -7.54 -2.69
C VAL A 83 12.74 -8.58 -2.55
N ASN A 84 12.96 -9.35 -3.61
CA ASN A 84 14.01 -10.35 -3.60
C ASN A 84 15.36 -9.69 -3.95
N ILE A 85 16.17 -9.45 -2.92
CA ILE A 85 17.52 -8.90 -3.07
C ILE A 85 18.52 -10.03 -2.88
N GLU A 86 19.30 -10.31 -3.93
CA GLU A 86 20.37 -11.28 -3.83
C GLU A 86 21.44 -10.82 -2.83
N LYS A 87 21.85 -11.71 -1.91
CA LYS A 87 22.79 -11.41 -0.81
C LYS A 87 24.13 -10.82 -1.24
N ASN A 88 24.52 -11.03 -2.48
CA ASN A 88 25.82 -10.59 -3.01
C ASN A 88 25.69 -9.41 -4.00
N THR A 89 24.55 -8.73 -4.05
CA THR A 89 24.37 -7.59 -4.96
C THR A 89 25.10 -6.36 -4.41
N PRO A 90 26.22 -5.91 -5.00
CA PRO A 90 27.02 -4.80 -4.51
C PRO A 90 26.43 -3.44 -4.94
N VAL A 91 25.13 -3.25 -4.75
CA VAL A 91 24.39 -2.04 -5.14
C VAL A 91 24.10 -1.23 -3.89
N SER A 92 24.51 0.04 -3.85
CA SER A 92 24.15 0.96 -2.77
C SER A 92 22.70 1.45 -2.92
N VAL A 93 22.13 2.00 -1.85
CA VAL A 93 20.82 2.68 -1.90
C VAL A 93 20.84 3.80 -2.93
N TYR A 94 21.92 4.59 -3.00
CA TYR A 94 22.10 5.61 -4.03
C TYR A 94 22.00 4.99 -5.43
N ASP A 95 22.76 3.93 -5.72
CA ASP A 95 22.79 3.32 -7.06
C ASP A 95 21.43 2.74 -7.45
N LEU A 96 20.74 2.10 -6.50
CA LEU A 96 19.39 1.57 -6.72
C LEU A 96 18.44 2.69 -7.14
N ILE A 97 18.37 3.76 -6.35
CA ILE A 97 17.43 4.88 -6.59
C ILE A 97 17.85 5.65 -7.85
N ALA A 98 19.14 5.95 -8.02
CA ALA A 98 19.63 6.70 -9.16
C ALA A 98 19.40 5.96 -10.49
N SER A 99 19.59 4.64 -10.52
CA SER A 99 19.36 3.85 -11.72
C SER A 99 17.86 3.71 -12.04
N TYR A 100 17.04 3.49 -11.04
CA TYR A 100 15.59 3.32 -11.20
C TYR A 100 14.90 4.63 -11.61
N GLN A 101 15.15 5.71 -10.86
CA GLN A 101 14.41 6.96 -11.00
C GLN A 101 14.99 7.89 -12.07
N TYR A 102 16.31 7.91 -12.22
CA TYR A 102 16.98 8.87 -13.12
C TYR A 102 17.65 8.19 -14.30
N ASN A 103 17.52 6.85 -14.47
CA ASN A 103 18.28 6.07 -15.47
C ASN A 103 19.78 6.36 -15.42
N TYR A 104 20.30 6.65 -14.22
CA TYR A 104 21.71 7.00 -14.02
C TYR A 104 22.55 5.74 -13.88
N PRO A 105 23.58 5.55 -14.74
CA PRO A 105 24.37 4.33 -14.71
C PRO A 105 25.19 4.19 -13.43
N VAL A 106 25.13 3.02 -12.79
CA VAL A 106 25.80 2.71 -11.51
C VAL A 106 27.34 2.74 -11.57
N PHE A 107 27.93 2.65 -12.77
CA PHE A 107 29.38 2.72 -12.96
C PHE A 107 29.93 4.14 -13.06
N LEU A 108 29.07 5.15 -13.09
CA LEU A 108 29.48 6.56 -13.09
C LEU A 108 29.64 7.09 -11.66
N PRO A 109 30.51 8.08 -11.45
CA PRO A 109 30.63 8.77 -10.17
C PRO A 109 29.30 9.38 -9.74
N LYS A 110 29.00 9.41 -8.43
CA LYS A 110 27.76 9.97 -7.91
C LYS A 110 27.54 11.40 -8.41
N SER A 111 26.35 11.66 -8.92
CA SER A 111 25.91 13.00 -9.27
C SER A 111 25.45 13.75 -8.03
N LYS A 112 26.11 14.85 -7.67
CA LYS A 112 25.73 15.68 -6.51
C LYS A 112 24.28 16.17 -6.57
N LYS A 113 23.76 16.44 -7.77
CA LYS A 113 22.36 16.89 -7.97
C LYS A 113 21.38 15.77 -7.69
N ILE A 114 21.67 14.56 -8.15
CA ILE A 114 20.82 13.38 -7.91
C ILE A 114 20.89 12.99 -6.44
N GLU A 115 22.10 12.95 -5.86
CA GLU A 115 22.31 12.63 -4.45
C GLU A 115 21.54 13.56 -3.52
N ALA A 116 21.55 14.88 -3.77
CA ALA A 116 20.79 15.84 -2.97
C ALA A 116 19.28 15.52 -2.97
N LYS A 117 18.70 15.21 -4.15
CA LYS A 117 17.30 14.85 -4.26
C LYS A 117 16.97 13.51 -3.57
N ILE A 118 17.86 12.54 -3.69
CA ILE A 118 17.69 11.24 -3.01
C ILE A 118 17.71 11.45 -1.50
N ARG A 119 18.65 12.24 -0.95
CA ARG A 119 18.71 12.54 0.47
C ARG A 119 17.46 13.24 0.98
N GLU A 120 16.97 14.24 0.27
CA GLU A 120 15.73 14.96 0.61
C GLU A 120 14.53 13.99 0.73
N THR A 121 14.40 13.04 -0.19
CA THR A 121 13.30 12.06 -0.12
C THR A 121 13.53 11.02 0.97
N LEU A 122 14.77 10.57 1.19
CA LEU A 122 15.10 9.64 2.27
C LEU A 122 14.86 10.26 3.65
N GLU A 123 15.07 11.57 3.81
CA GLU A 123 14.87 12.31 5.06
C GLU A 123 13.42 12.22 5.56
N VAL A 124 12.43 12.20 4.64
CA VAL A 124 10.99 12.02 4.97
C VAL A 124 10.75 10.75 5.81
N PHE A 125 11.58 9.72 5.60
CA PHE A 125 11.49 8.43 6.29
C PHE A 125 12.65 8.18 7.26
N GLU A 126 13.38 9.22 7.66
CA GLU A 126 14.55 9.12 8.55
C GLU A 126 15.57 8.07 8.05
N ALA A 127 15.85 8.06 6.72
CA ALA A 127 16.66 7.05 6.06
C ALA A 127 17.86 7.61 5.29
N GLU A 128 18.19 8.89 5.44
CA GLU A 128 19.25 9.58 4.71
C GLU A 128 20.65 8.99 4.99
N GLU A 129 20.85 8.42 6.20
CA GLU A 129 22.10 7.74 6.58
C GLU A 129 22.30 6.41 5.83
N LEU A 130 21.27 5.90 5.17
CA LEU A 130 21.31 4.63 4.43
C LEU A 130 21.84 4.79 3.01
N ILE A 131 21.97 6.01 2.49
CA ILE A 131 22.25 6.28 1.06
C ILE A 131 23.51 5.56 0.54
N ASP A 132 24.51 5.38 1.36
CA ASP A 132 25.77 4.72 1.00
C ASP A 132 25.81 3.24 1.38
N LYS A 133 24.79 2.74 2.10
CA LYS A 133 24.75 1.33 2.48
C LYS A 133 24.39 0.46 1.29
N GLN A 134 24.95 -0.75 1.25
CA GLN A 134 24.53 -1.77 0.30
C GLN A 134 23.13 -2.26 0.65
N VAL A 135 22.27 -2.38 -0.36
CA VAL A 135 20.87 -2.78 -0.20
C VAL A 135 20.74 -4.16 0.45
N CYS A 136 21.64 -5.09 0.13
CA CYS A 136 21.67 -6.44 0.71
C CYS A 136 22.02 -6.47 2.21
N ASN A 137 22.56 -5.37 2.78
CA ASN A 137 22.94 -5.24 4.18
C ASN A 137 21.92 -4.45 5.02
N LEU A 138 20.81 -4.06 4.42
CA LEU A 138 19.73 -3.36 5.14
C LEU A 138 18.92 -4.34 5.98
N SER A 139 18.49 -3.90 7.17
CA SER A 139 17.44 -4.61 7.90
C SER A 139 16.10 -4.47 7.17
N GLY A 140 15.11 -5.32 7.49
CA GLY A 140 13.78 -5.24 6.88
C GLY A 140 13.17 -3.84 6.99
N GLY A 141 13.20 -3.22 8.17
CA GLY A 141 12.70 -1.85 8.37
C GLY A 141 13.49 -0.77 7.64
N GLN A 142 14.82 -0.93 7.52
CA GLN A 142 15.64 -0.01 6.71
C GLN A 142 15.29 -0.12 5.23
N LEU A 143 15.17 -1.33 4.71
CA LEU A 143 14.77 -1.57 3.32
C LEU A 143 13.39 -0.98 3.05
N GLN A 144 12.44 -1.18 3.97
CA GLN A 144 11.09 -0.65 3.85
C GLN A 144 11.08 0.88 3.74
N ARG A 145 11.86 1.58 4.58
CA ARG A 145 11.99 3.05 4.51
C ARG A 145 12.55 3.51 3.18
N VAL A 146 13.53 2.79 2.63
CA VAL A 146 14.09 3.06 1.29
C VAL A 146 13.04 2.84 0.20
N LEU A 147 12.28 1.74 0.24
CA LEU A 147 11.23 1.45 -0.75
C LEU A 147 10.10 2.48 -0.72
N LEU A 148 9.69 2.91 0.47
CA LEU A 148 8.71 3.99 0.63
C LEU A 148 9.22 5.31 0.06
N SER A 149 10.48 5.66 0.35
CA SER A 149 11.12 6.85 -0.24
C SER A 149 11.08 6.80 -1.77
N MET A 150 11.40 5.63 -2.37
CA MET A 150 11.33 5.46 -3.83
C MET A 150 9.90 5.62 -4.36
N ALA A 151 8.92 5.08 -3.65
CA ALA A 151 7.53 5.11 -4.09
C ALA A 151 6.92 6.53 -4.12
N ILE A 152 7.42 7.46 -3.28
CA ILE A 152 6.91 8.85 -3.24
C ILE A 152 7.73 9.84 -4.09
N MET A 153 8.89 9.45 -4.65
CA MET A 153 9.80 10.37 -5.35
C MET A 153 9.17 11.10 -6.54
N ASP A 154 8.24 10.46 -7.23
CA ASP A 154 7.55 11.04 -8.39
C ASP A 154 6.28 11.82 -8.02
N GLU A 155 6.11 12.13 -6.73
CA GLU A 155 4.90 12.78 -6.22
C GLU A 155 3.63 12.08 -6.73
N PRO A 156 3.39 10.82 -6.31
CA PRO A 156 2.22 10.08 -6.74
C PRO A 156 0.92 10.70 -6.21
N ASN A 157 -0.19 10.46 -6.92
CA ASN A 157 -1.54 10.74 -6.38
C ASN A 157 -2.10 9.53 -5.63
N LEU A 158 -1.62 8.33 -5.96
CA LEU A 158 -2.04 7.07 -5.32
C LEU A 158 -0.83 6.27 -4.88
N LEU A 159 -0.81 5.88 -3.61
CA LEU A 159 0.20 4.98 -3.05
C LEU A 159 -0.43 3.62 -2.75
N LEU A 160 0.14 2.58 -3.32
CA LEU A 160 -0.29 1.19 -3.10
C LEU A 160 0.75 0.49 -2.23
N LEU A 161 0.31 -0.06 -1.11
CA LEU A 161 1.16 -0.71 -0.11
C LEU A 161 0.66 -2.13 0.15
N ASP A 162 1.43 -3.12 -0.28
CA ASP A 162 1.10 -4.54 -0.10
C ASP A 162 1.86 -5.11 1.10
N GLU A 163 1.22 -5.17 2.26
CA GLU A 163 1.77 -5.64 3.55
C GLU A 163 3.13 -5.00 3.91
N PRO A 164 3.23 -3.66 3.89
CA PRO A 164 4.50 -2.96 3.95
C PRO A 164 5.24 -3.09 5.29
N VAL A 165 4.59 -3.52 6.36
CA VAL A 165 5.17 -3.63 7.71
C VAL A 165 5.49 -5.07 8.11
N SER A 166 5.42 -6.01 7.17
CA SER A 166 5.77 -7.42 7.43
C SER A 166 7.23 -7.55 7.89
N GLY A 167 7.45 -8.08 9.10
CA GLY A 167 8.78 -8.25 9.68
C GLY A 167 9.41 -7.01 10.30
N ILE A 168 8.65 -5.95 10.55
CA ILE A 168 9.08 -4.75 11.28
C ILE A 168 8.66 -4.89 12.76
N ASP A 169 9.46 -4.35 13.66
CA ASP A 169 9.13 -4.30 15.09
C ASP A 169 8.05 -3.25 15.39
N GLN A 170 7.50 -3.29 16.61
CA GLN A 170 6.37 -2.44 17.00
C GLN A 170 6.70 -0.94 16.89
N ASN A 171 7.92 -0.52 17.20
CA ASN A 171 8.32 0.88 17.10
C ASN A 171 8.40 1.34 15.63
N GLY A 172 8.93 0.48 14.77
CA GLY A 172 8.98 0.73 13.32
C GLY A 172 7.58 0.78 12.70
N MET A 173 6.64 -0.06 13.16
CA MET A 173 5.26 -0.02 12.72
C MET A 173 4.59 1.30 13.10
N GLU A 174 4.75 1.77 14.33
CA GLU A 174 4.17 3.05 14.75
C GLU A 174 4.73 4.22 13.95
N LEU A 175 6.04 4.24 13.71
CA LEU A 175 6.69 5.26 12.86
C LEU A 175 6.13 5.21 11.43
N PHE A 176 5.99 4.00 10.85
CA PHE A 176 5.42 3.81 9.52
C PHE A 176 4.03 4.44 9.40
N TYR A 177 3.10 4.08 10.30
CA TYR A 177 1.73 4.58 10.23
C TYR A 177 1.63 6.09 10.47
N LYS A 178 2.44 6.65 11.38
CA LYS A 178 2.55 8.11 11.56
C LYS A 178 3.05 8.80 10.29
N THR A 179 4.00 8.18 9.58
CA THR A 179 4.50 8.72 8.32
C THR A 179 3.43 8.66 7.24
N MET A 180 2.61 7.59 7.19
CA MET A 180 1.46 7.52 6.25
C MET A 180 0.44 8.61 6.52
N ASP A 181 0.10 8.87 7.77
CA ASP A 181 -0.81 9.96 8.15
C ASP A 181 -0.23 11.34 7.80
N TYR A 182 1.07 11.52 7.99
CA TYR A 182 1.78 12.73 7.54
C TYR A 182 1.71 12.91 6.02
N LEU A 183 2.02 11.86 5.24
CA LEU A 183 1.98 11.90 3.78
C LEU A 183 0.58 12.21 3.26
N LYS A 184 -0.43 11.55 3.78
CA LYS A 184 -1.84 11.81 3.46
C LYS A 184 -2.20 13.29 3.62
N THR A 185 -1.80 13.86 4.77
CA THR A 185 -2.19 15.21 5.17
C THR A 185 -1.45 16.31 4.38
N HIS A 186 -0.17 16.06 4.05
CA HIS A 186 0.69 17.10 3.45
C HIS A 186 0.80 17.02 1.92
N TYR A 187 0.52 15.85 1.34
CA TYR A 187 0.70 15.63 -0.10
C TYR A 187 -0.61 15.33 -0.84
N ASP A 188 -1.77 15.42 -0.16
CA ASP A 188 -3.09 15.12 -0.76
C ASP A 188 -3.12 13.71 -1.41
N LEU A 189 -2.41 12.78 -0.79
CA LEU A 189 -2.10 11.45 -1.30
C LEU A 189 -3.16 10.45 -0.87
N ALA A 190 -3.82 9.79 -1.82
CA ALA A 190 -4.64 8.62 -1.52
C ALA A 190 -3.75 7.39 -1.29
N ILE A 191 -4.07 6.59 -0.28
CA ILE A 191 -3.30 5.40 0.08
C ILE A 191 -4.22 4.18 0.11
N ILE A 192 -3.88 3.13 -0.64
CA ILE A 192 -4.47 1.80 -0.46
C ILE A 192 -3.44 0.93 0.26
N LEU A 193 -3.80 0.49 1.46
CA LEU A 193 -2.94 -0.28 2.34
C LEU A 193 -3.51 -1.68 2.58
N ILE A 194 -2.81 -2.72 2.16
CA ILE A 194 -3.08 -4.08 2.62
C ILE A 194 -2.38 -4.27 3.95
N SER A 195 -3.12 -4.63 4.99
CA SER A 195 -2.59 -4.94 6.32
C SER A 195 -3.36 -6.08 6.95
N HIS A 196 -2.66 -6.91 7.70
CA HIS A 196 -3.23 -7.92 8.60
C HIS A 196 -3.32 -7.43 10.05
N ASP A 197 -2.74 -6.27 10.34
CA ASP A 197 -2.76 -5.67 11.68
C ASP A 197 -3.98 -4.78 11.84
N LEU A 198 -5.05 -5.37 12.37
CA LEU A 198 -6.35 -4.71 12.50
C LEU A 198 -6.33 -3.58 13.53
N ASP A 199 -5.45 -3.62 14.53
CA ASP A 199 -5.34 -2.57 15.54
C ASP A 199 -4.80 -1.28 14.92
N TYR A 200 -3.76 -1.39 14.08
CA TYR A 200 -3.24 -0.24 13.34
C TYR A 200 -4.22 0.25 12.26
N VAL A 201 -4.90 -0.67 11.57
CA VAL A 201 -5.98 -0.30 10.64
C VAL A 201 -7.07 0.49 11.37
N ALA A 202 -7.49 0.03 12.56
CA ALA A 202 -8.49 0.73 13.37
C ALA A 202 -8.08 2.14 13.78
N LYS A 203 -6.77 2.36 13.97
CA LYS A 203 -6.23 3.63 14.45
C LYS A 203 -5.97 4.65 13.33
N TYR A 204 -5.60 4.20 12.14
CA TYR A 204 -5.04 5.08 11.09
C TYR A 204 -5.82 5.10 9.78
N ALA A 205 -6.65 4.09 9.50
CA ALA A 205 -7.44 4.08 8.28
C ALA A 205 -8.65 5.01 8.38
N ASP A 206 -8.97 5.70 7.29
CA ASP A 206 -10.19 6.48 7.15
C ASP A 206 -11.33 5.56 6.69
N HIS A 207 -11.05 4.69 5.73
CA HIS A 207 -11.97 3.69 5.22
C HIS A 207 -11.38 2.28 5.25
N VAL A 208 -12.26 1.29 5.38
CA VAL A 208 -11.91 -0.13 5.32
C VAL A 208 -12.71 -0.79 4.22
N VAL A 209 -12.03 -1.61 3.43
CA VAL A 209 -12.60 -2.48 2.40
C VAL A 209 -12.36 -3.93 2.80
N LEU A 210 -13.41 -4.62 3.19
CA LEU A 210 -13.37 -6.04 3.51
C LEU A 210 -13.55 -6.85 2.23
N LEU A 211 -12.49 -7.54 1.82
CA LEU A 211 -12.46 -8.33 0.60
C LEU A 211 -12.54 -9.84 0.92
N ASP A 212 -13.41 -10.54 0.21
CA ASP A 212 -13.47 -11.99 0.11
C ASP A 212 -13.85 -12.36 -1.32
N LYS A 213 -12.90 -12.23 -2.25
CA LYS A 213 -13.06 -12.30 -3.72
C LYS A 213 -13.99 -11.23 -4.29
N THR A 214 -14.94 -10.78 -3.52
CA THR A 214 -15.81 -9.62 -3.77
C THR A 214 -15.69 -8.65 -2.60
N VAL A 215 -16.17 -7.42 -2.74
CA VAL A 215 -16.28 -6.50 -1.60
C VAL A 215 -17.43 -6.97 -0.72
N ALA A 216 -17.11 -7.62 0.39
CA ALA A 216 -18.09 -8.10 1.36
C ALA A 216 -18.72 -6.93 2.13
N LYS A 217 -17.90 -5.94 2.50
CA LYS A 217 -18.31 -4.70 3.17
C LYS A 217 -17.29 -3.61 2.91
N GLN A 218 -17.74 -2.35 2.83
CA GLN A 218 -16.86 -1.18 2.81
C GLN A 218 -17.52 -0.03 3.56
N GLY A 219 -16.70 0.86 4.12
CA GLY A 219 -17.17 2.01 4.89
C GLY A 219 -16.11 2.48 5.89
N THR A 220 -16.52 3.26 6.87
CA THR A 220 -15.67 3.65 7.98
C THR A 220 -15.17 2.42 8.77
N VAL A 221 -14.08 2.56 9.50
CA VAL A 221 -13.54 1.50 10.37
C VAL A 221 -14.64 0.89 11.25
N LYS A 222 -15.45 1.72 11.91
CA LYS A 222 -16.53 1.28 12.79
C LYS A 222 -17.58 0.47 12.04
N GLU A 223 -18.05 0.96 10.90
CA GLU A 223 -19.10 0.29 10.10
C GLU A 223 -18.67 -1.07 9.59
N VAL A 224 -17.38 -1.24 9.30
CA VAL A 224 -16.85 -2.52 8.80
C VAL A 224 -16.55 -3.47 9.95
N PHE A 225 -15.87 -3.02 11.01
CA PHE A 225 -15.44 -3.91 12.11
C PHE A 225 -16.60 -4.40 12.98
N GLU A 226 -17.69 -3.62 13.08
CA GLU A 226 -18.92 -4.03 13.78
C GLU A 226 -19.91 -4.80 12.87
N SER A 227 -19.53 -5.09 11.61
CA SER A 227 -20.42 -5.76 10.67
C SER A 227 -20.42 -7.27 10.85
N LYS A 228 -21.56 -7.90 10.51
CA LYS A 228 -21.68 -9.37 10.50
C LYS A 228 -20.77 -10.02 9.46
N GLU A 229 -20.48 -9.32 8.37
CA GLU A 229 -19.56 -9.78 7.34
C GLU A 229 -18.14 -9.90 7.88
N PHE A 230 -17.70 -8.92 8.68
CA PHE A 230 -16.40 -8.95 9.33
C PHE A 230 -16.31 -10.09 10.34
N GLU A 231 -17.31 -10.22 11.21
CA GLU A 231 -17.40 -11.30 12.18
C GLU A 231 -17.35 -12.67 11.49
N ARG A 232 -18.12 -12.86 10.44
CA ARG A 232 -18.12 -14.11 9.66
C ARG A 232 -16.76 -14.44 9.07
N ILE A 233 -15.99 -13.46 8.58
CA ILE A 233 -14.72 -13.69 7.89
C ILE A 233 -13.58 -13.94 8.89
N PHE A 234 -13.51 -13.17 9.98
CA PHE A 234 -12.39 -13.23 10.91
C PHE A 234 -12.62 -14.10 12.15
N TYR A 235 -13.87 -14.35 12.56
CA TYR A 235 -14.20 -15.08 13.79
C TYR A 235 -14.96 -16.41 13.52
N THR A 236 -14.92 -16.95 12.31
CA THR A 236 -15.48 -18.28 12.00
C THR A 236 -14.55 -19.39 12.52
N GLY A 237 -14.59 -19.68 13.81
CA GLY A 237 -13.96 -20.85 14.38
C GLY A 237 -13.72 -20.68 15.87
N GLU A 238 -14.50 -21.37 16.70
CA GLU A 238 -14.32 -21.70 18.14
C GLU A 238 -14.41 -20.56 19.18
N GLU A 239 -14.24 -19.27 18.84
CA GLU A 239 -14.37 -18.17 19.82
C GLU A 239 -15.77 -17.59 19.98
N SER A 240 -16.74 -18.00 19.20
CA SER A 240 -18.16 -17.58 19.35
C SER A 240 -18.81 -18.09 20.64
N TRP A 241 -18.24 -19.08 21.28
CA TRP A 241 -18.77 -19.69 22.52
C TRP A 241 -18.46 -18.90 23.80
N VAL A 242 -17.44 -18.02 23.76
CA VAL A 242 -16.97 -17.32 24.98
C VAL A 242 -17.84 -16.09 25.31
N ARG A 243 -18.49 -15.46 24.32
CA ARG A 243 -19.31 -14.26 24.54
C ARG A 243 -20.73 -14.52 25.02
N GLU A 244 -21.26 -15.74 24.86
CA GLU A 244 -22.60 -16.08 25.39
C GLU A 244 -22.61 -16.37 26.92
N GLU A 245 -21.44 -16.61 27.54
CA GLU A 245 -21.36 -16.86 28.99
C GLU A 245 -21.15 -15.61 29.83
N GLU A 246 -20.72 -14.46 29.26
CA GLU A 246 -20.55 -13.20 29.99
C GLU A 246 -21.83 -12.36 30.11
N HIS A 247 -22.94 -12.79 29.51
CA HIS A 247 -24.25 -12.12 29.57
C HIS A 247 -25.35 -12.99 30.24
N LYS A 248 -24.98 -13.94 31.06
CA LYS A 248 -25.85 -14.62 32.01
C LYS A 248 -25.37 -14.34 33.44
#